data_853bf192007bf4f78511fccb66e1e94a
#
_entry.id   853bf192007bf4f78511fccb66e1e94a
#
_cell.length_a   1.000
_cell.length_b   1.000
_cell.length_c   1.000
_cell.angle_alpha   90.00
_cell.angle_beta   90.00
_cell.angle_gamma   90.00
#
_symmetry.space_group_name_H-M   'P 1'
#
loop_
_entity.id
_entity.type
_entity.pdbx_description
1 polymer ?
#
loop_
_entity_poly.entity_id
_entity_poly.type
_entity_poly.pdbx_seq_one_letter_code
_entity_poly.pdbx_strand_id
1 'polypeptide(L)'
;FLNNDTSVESGWLAELLETLKNDPSVGMVGPQLLFPDGRLQEAGGIVWKDGSGWNYGRGESPELPQFNYLKEVDYISGACLLLRKNLWDRLGGFDERFSPAYYEDTDLAFAIRQQGLKVIYQPKSTVIHFEGMTNGKDLNTGIKKYQLRNKEIFRKKWASELEANHYENSENVNCARERSGNKRTVLVIDHYVPHFDKDAGGRSTYQYILLLLELG
;
A
#
# COMPACT_ATOMS: atom_id res chain seq x y z
N PHE A 1 -3.24 9.74 9.94
CA PHE A 1 -3.40 8.77 11.03
C PHE A 1 -2.04 8.19 11.37
N LEU A 2 -1.79 8.01 12.64
CA LEU A 2 -0.59 7.39 13.18
C LEU A 2 -0.95 6.73 14.50
N ASN A 3 -0.71 5.43 14.62
CA ASN A 3 -1.00 4.70 15.84
C ASN A 3 -0.04 5.11 16.98
N ASN A 4 -0.52 4.99 18.21
CA ASN A 4 0.26 5.32 19.41
C ASN A 4 1.36 4.30 19.75
N ASP A 5 1.36 3.13 19.11
CA ASP A 5 2.39 2.09 19.21
C ASP A 5 3.32 2.09 17.97
N THR A 6 3.66 3.28 17.49
CA THR A 6 4.60 3.48 16.38
C THR A 6 5.77 4.37 16.78
N SER A 7 6.91 4.19 16.09
CA SER A 7 8.06 5.10 16.08
C SER A 7 8.36 5.48 14.65
N VAL A 8 8.64 6.76 14.41
CA VAL A 8 8.83 7.29 13.06
C VAL A 8 10.30 7.60 12.79
N GLU A 9 10.75 7.32 11.57
CA GLU A 9 12.09 7.67 11.12
C GLU A 9 12.14 9.11 10.58
N SER A 10 13.36 9.67 10.50
CA SER A 10 13.55 11.03 9.99
C SER A 10 13.02 11.16 8.55
N GLY A 11 12.27 12.24 8.29
CA GLY A 11 11.75 12.53 6.94
C GLY A 11 10.45 11.77 6.56
N TRP A 12 9.98 10.82 7.37
CA TRP A 12 8.82 9.98 7.05
C TRP A 12 7.59 10.76 6.55
N LEU A 13 7.23 11.86 7.22
CA LEU A 13 6.07 12.66 6.85
C LEU A 13 6.31 13.48 5.58
N ALA A 14 7.55 13.95 5.37
CA ALA A 14 7.90 14.74 4.18
C ALA A 14 7.71 13.92 2.91
N GLU A 15 8.16 12.66 2.90
CA GLU A 15 8.01 11.73 1.76
C GLU A 15 6.53 11.46 1.44
N LEU A 16 5.68 11.25 2.46
CA LEU A 16 4.25 11.05 2.27
C LEU A 16 3.57 12.32 1.72
N LEU A 17 3.90 13.50 2.28
CA LEU A 17 3.35 14.78 1.82
C LEU A 17 3.76 15.12 0.39
N GLU A 18 5.01 14.85 0.02
CA GLU A 18 5.51 15.07 -1.33
C GLU A 18 4.77 14.19 -2.34
N THR A 19 4.57 12.91 -2.02
CA THR A 19 3.79 11.99 -2.85
C THR A 19 2.37 12.51 -3.09
N LEU A 20 1.67 12.97 -2.05
CA LEU A 20 0.33 13.56 -2.19
C LEU A 20 0.31 14.87 -2.98
N LYS A 21 1.36 15.71 -2.88
CA LYS A 21 1.41 17.00 -3.57
C LYS A 21 1.72 16.85 -5.05
N ASN A 22 2.62 15.92 -5.39
CA ASN A 22 3.12 15.76 -6.76
C ASN A 22 2.14 15.03 -7.68
N ASP A 23 1.23 14.21 -7.15
CA ASP A 23 0.21 13.52 -7.93
C ASP A 23 -1.20 13.78 -7.35
N PRO A 24 -2.02 14.64 -8.00
CA PRO A 24 -3.40 14.89 -7.57
C PRO A 24 -4.31 13.66 -7.62
N SER A 25 -3.95 12.61 -8.36
CA SER A 25 -4.69 11.36 -8.42
C SER A 25 -4.48 10.48 -7.17
N VAL A 26 -3.50 10.80 -6.32
CA VAL A 26 -3.28 10.07 -5.07
C VAL A 26 -4.30 10.51 -4.02
N GLY A 27 -5.11 9.56 -3.56
CA GLY A 27 -6.09 9.75 -2.48
C GLY A 27 -5.55 9.40 -1.10
N MET A 28 -4.73 8.35 -1.02
CA MET A 28 -4.12 7.86 0.21
C MET A 28 -2.68 7.43 -0.05
N VAL A 29 -1.80 7.65 0.92
CA VAL A 29 -0.42 7.18 0.90
C VAL A 29 -0.02 6.65 2.27
N GLY A 30 0.79 5.60 2.30
CA GLY A 30 1.36 5.04 3.52
C GLY A 30 2.81 4.63 3.37
N PRO A 31 3.51 4.49 4.52
CA PRO A 31 4.94 4.20 4.58
C PRO A 31 5.24 2.71 4.42
N GLN A 32 6.52 2.40 4.36
CA GLN A 32 7.05 1.09 4.71
C GLN A 32 6.92 0.89 6.22
N LEU A 33 6.21 -0.16 6.62
CA LEU A 33 6.10 -0.53 8.03
C LEU A 33 7.15 -1.60 8.37
N LEU A 34 7.90 -1.36 9.44
CA LEU A 34 8.89 -2.30 9.97
C LEU A 34 8.47 -2.82 11.34
N PHE A 35 8.90 -4.03 11.65
CA PHE A 35 8.96 -4.51 13.02
C PHE A 35 10.11 -3.88 13.79
N PRO A 36 10.09 -3.89 15.15
CA PRO A 36 11.19 -3.39 15.96
C PRO A 36 12.54 -4.10 15.74
N ASP A 37 12.52 -5.31 15.19
CA ASP A 37 13.72 -6.08 14.83
C ASP A 37 14.28 -5.74 13.44
N GLY A 38 13.69 -4.74 12.76
CA GLY A 38 14.10 -4.26 11.45
C GLY A 38 13.55 -5.05 10.26
N ARG A 39 12.84 -6.15 10.47
CA ARG A 39 12.19 -6.88 9.39
C ARG A 39 10.97 -6.12 8.88
N LEU A 40 10.65 -6.34 7.61
CA LEU A 40 9.48 -5.74 6.99
C LEU A 40 8.19 -6.26 7.65
N GLN A 41 7.30 -5.35 8.01
CA GLN A 41 5.96 -5.68 8.47
C GLN A 41 4.96 -5.57 7.33
N GLU A 42 5.06 -4.52 6.52
CA GLU A 42 4.20 -4.27 5.37
C GLU A 42 4.87 -3.36 4.34
N ALA A 43 4.84 -3.77 3.08
CA ALA A 43 5.16 -2.96 1.90
C ALA A 43 3.91 -2.76 1.03
N GLY A 44 2.85 -2.22 1.63
CA GLY A 44 1.51 -2.16 1.08
C GLY A 44 0.74 -3.47 1.27
N GLY A 45 -0.58 -3.39 1.17
CA GLY A 45 -1.49 -4.51 1.38
C GLY A 45 -2.00 -5.11 0.08
N ILE A 46 -2.21 -6.43 0.08
CA ILE A 46 -2.91 -7.17 -0.96
C ILE A 46 -4.26 -7.61 -0.40
N VAL A 47 -5.32 -7.41 -1.16
CA VAL A 47 -6.65 -7.96 -0.86
C VAL A 47 -6.97 -9.04 -1.88
N TRP A 48 -7.38 -10.20 -1.39
CA TRP A 48 -7.72 -11.34 -2.21
C TRP A 48 -9.23 -11.38 -2.52
N LYS A 49 -9.60 -12.15 -3.52
CA LYS A 49 -10.99 -12.31 -3.97
C LYS A 49 -11.93 -12.79 -2.87
N ASP A 50 -11.43 -13.57 -1.92
CA ASP A 50 -12.19 -14.02 -0.74
C ASP A 50 -12.35 -12.94 0.35
N GLY A 51 -11.86 -11.72 0.10
CA GLY A 51 -11.88 -10.59 1.03
C GLY A 51 -10.82 -10.66 2.13
N SER A 52 -9.89 -11.62 2.11
CA SER A 52 -8.76 -11.62 3.03
C SER A 52 -7.68 -10.64 2.59
N GLY A 53 -6.98 -10.06 3.55
CA GLY A 53 -5.86 -9.14 3.34
C GLY A 53 -4.53 -9.74 3.75
N TRP A 54 -3.47 -9.42 2.99
CA TRP A 54 -2.09 -9.74 3.33
C TRP A 54 -1.26 -8.47 3.42
N ASN A 55 -0.40 -8.40 4.43
CA ASN A 55 0.68 -7.42 4.50
C ASN A 55 1.83 -7.93 3.61
N TYR A 56 1.99 -7.34 2.42
CA TYR A 56 2.99 -7.81 1.46
C TYR A 56 4.41 -7.66 2.00
N GLY A 57 5.23 -8.71 1.86
CA GLY A 57 6.61 -8.75 2.32
C GLY A 57 6.81 -9.02 3.81
N ARG A 58 5.76 -9.39 4.55
CA ARG A 58 5.83 -9.60 5.99
C ARG A 58 6.91 -10.61 6.40
N GLY A 59 7.85 -10.17 7.24
CA GLY A 59 8.98 -10.95 7.75
C GLY A 59 10.22 -10.97 6.85
N GLU A 60 10.13 -10.41 5.65
CA GLU A 60 11.24 -10.30 4.70
C GLU A 60 12.22 -9.17 5.07
N SER A 61 13.37 -9.10 4.37
CA SER A 61 14.27 -7.96 4.46
C SER A 61 13.68 -6.74 3.73
N PRO A 62 13.61 -5.56 4.39
CA PRO A 62 13.10 -4.35 3.76
C PRO A 62 13.97 -3.85 2.60
N GLU A 63 15.23 -4.30 2.51
CA GLU A 63 16.19 -3.87 1.48
C GLU A 63 15.99 -4.56 0.13
N LEU A 64 15.13 -5.60 0.05
CA LEU A 64 14.90 -6.30 -1.19
C LEU A 64 14.27 -5.37 -2.24
N PRO A 65 14.75 -5.39 -3.51
CA PRO A 65 14.30 -4.44 -4.54
C PRO A 65 12.81 -4.38 -4.77
N GLN A 66 12.10 -5.50 -4.62
CA GLN A 66 10.64 -5.59 -4.79
C GLN A 66 9.84 -4.80 -3.76
N PHE A 67 10.47 -4.29 -2.71
CA PHE A 67 9.85 -3.46 -1.67
C PHE A 67 10.30 -1.99 -1.74
N ASN A 68 11.22 -1.63 -2.64
CA ASN A 68 11.88 -0.32 -2.68
C ASN A 68 11.50 0.53 -3.90
N TYR A 69 10.24 0.48 -4.33
CA TYR A 69 9.70 1.37 -5.35
C TYR A 69 8.29 1.82 -4.98
N LEU A 70 7.95 3.03 -5.42
CA LEU A 70 6.61 3.60 -5.26
C LEU A 70 5.62 2.79 -6.09
N LYS A 71 4.52 2.33 -5.49
CA LYS A 71 3.52 1.50 -6.18
C LYS A 71 2.10 1.76 -5.70
N GLU A 72 1.16 1.57 -6.59
CA GLU A 72 -0.26 1.54 -6.26
C GLU A 72 -0.62 0.18 -5.67
N VAL A 73 -1.31 0.17 -4.53
CA VAL A 73 -1.64 -1.04 -3.76
C VAL A 73 -3.13 -1.10 -3.44
N ASP A 74 -3.60 -2.25 -2.96
CA ASP A 74 -5.00 -2.41 -2.61
C ASP A 74 -5.40 -1.61 -1.38
N TYR A 75 -4.56 -1.59 -0.35
CA TYR A 75 -4.76 -0.82 0.87
C TYR A 75 -3.45 -0.49 1.57
N ILE A 76 -3.50 0.39 2.53
CA ILE A 76 -2.46 0.76 3.48
C ILE A 76 -3.00 0.55 4.89
N SER A 77 -2.19 -0.06 5.76
CA SER A 77 -2.54 -0.28 7.16
C SER A 77 -2.85 1.02 7.90
N GLY A 78 -3.90 0.99 8.72
CA GLY A 78 -4.28 2.06 9.63
C GLY A 78 -3.20 2.43 10.66
N ALA A 79 -2.14 1.61 10.80
CA ALA A 79 -1.00 1.93 11.67
C ALA A 79 -0.33 3.25 11.29
N CYS A 80 -0.22 3.55 9.98
CA CYS A 80 0.20 4.86 9.48
C CYS A 80 -0.31 5.09 8.07
N LEU A 81 -1.16 6.08 7.89
CA LEU A 81 -1.65 6.51 6.58
C LEU A 81 -1.90 8.02 6.52
N LEU A 82 -1.74 8.58 5.35
CA LEU A 82 -1.97 10.00 5.09
C LEU A 82 -2.95 10.15 3.92
N LEU A 83 -3.96 11.00 4.10
CA LEU A 83 -4.92 11.41 3.07
C LEU A 83 -5.33 12.87 3.27
N ARG A 84 -5.95 13.47 2.24
CA ARG A 84 -6.43 14.85 2.33
C ARG A 84 -7.69 14.93 3.21
N LYS A 85 -7.75 15.93 4.09
CA LYS A 85 -8.89 16.15 5.00
C LYS A 85 -10.22 16.27 4.24
N ASN A 86 -10.25 17.00 3.13
CA ASN A 86 -11.46 17.16 2.32
C ASN A 86 -11.94 15.83 1.69
N LEU A 87 -11.04 14.92 1.37
CA LEU A 87 -11.39 13.57 0.89
C LEU A 87 -11.99 12.74 2.03
N TRP A 88 -11.37 12.79 3.21
CA TRP A 88 -11.88 12.15 4.42
C TRP A 88 -13.31 12.60 4.74
N ASP A 89 -13.56 13.91 4.75
CA ASP A 89 -14.87 14.48 5.06
C ASP A 89 -15.93 14.09 4.02
N ARG A 90 -15.54 14.07 2.74
CA ARG A 90 -16.44 13.67 1.65
C ARG A 90 -16.83 12.18 1.71
N LEU A 91 -15.90 11.32 2.16
CA LEU A 91 -16.17 9.88 2.32
C LEU A 91 -16.92 9.56 3.62
N GLY A 92 -17.01 10.50 4.57
CA GLY A 92 -17.66 10.31 5.86
C GLY A 92 -16.80 9.58 6.90
N GLY A 93 -15.50 9.49 6.66
CA GLY A 93 -14.57 8.83 7.59
C GLY A 93 -14.54 7.31 7.48
N PHE A 94 -14.22 6.63 8.57
CA PHE A 94 -14.33 5.18 8.65
C PHE A 94 -15.79 4.73 8.73
N ASP A 95 -16.11 3.65 8.03
CA ASP A 95 -17.42 3.04 8.07
C ASP A 95 -17.66 2.37 9.45
N GLU A 96 -18.62 2.86 10.20
CA GLU A 96 -18.93 2.40 11.57
C GLU A 96 -19.27 0.91 11.66
N ARG A 97 -19.65 0.26 10.55
CA ARG A 97 -19.90 -1.19 10.49
C ARG A 97 -18.70 -2.02 10.88
N PHE A 98 -17.49 -1.47 10.69
CA PHE A 98 -16.21 -2.13 11.04
C PHE A 98 -15.77 -1.86 12.48
N SER A 99 -16.55 -1.09 13.26
CA SER A 99 -16.24 -0.84 14.68
C SER A 99 -16.20 -2.15 15.48
N PRO A 100 -15.29 -2.30 16.44
CA PRO A 100 -14.33 -1.30 16.91
C PRO A 100 -12.99 -1.29 16.15
N ALA A 101 -12.67 -2.30 15.33
CA ALA A 101 -11.40 -2.37 14.60
C ALA A 101 -11.41 -3.49 13.54
N TYR A 102 -10.43 -3.42 12.63
CA TYR A 102 -10.14 -4.27 11.47
C TYR A 102 -11.06 -4.03 10.28
N TYR A 103 -10.45 -3.91 9.10
CA TYR A 103 -11.07 -3.63 7.81
C TYR A 103 -11.54 -2.19 7.60
N GLU A 104 -11.52 -1.30 8.61
CA GLU A 104 -11.87 0.11 8.45
C GLU A 104 -10.91 0.85 7.51
N ASP A 105 -9.62 0.54 7.59
CA ASP A 105 -8.54 1.05 6.72
C ASP A 105 -8.63 0.48 5.30
N THR A 106 -8.85 -0.81 5.20
CA THR A 106 -9.04 -1.52 3.93
C THR A 106 -10.28 -1.02 3.21
N ASP A 107 -11.38 -0.84 3.93
CA ASP A 107 -12.63 -0.29 3.39
C ASP A 107 -12.46 1.15 2.90
N LEU A 108 -11.78 1.99 3.67
CA LEU A 108 -11.46 3.36 3.27
C LEU A 108 -10.62 3.40 2.00
N ALA A 109 -9.63 2.52 1.87
CA ALA A 109 -8.82 2.39 0.66
C ALA A 109 -9.67 2.03 -0.57
N PHE A 110 -10.61 1.09 -0.43
CA PHE A 110 -11.55 0.72 -1.49
C PHE A 110 -12.51 1.87 -1.84
N ALA A 111 -13.01 2.59 -0.85
CA ALA A 111 -13.85 3.76 -1.07
C ALA A 111 -13.11 4.88 -1.83
N ILE A 112 -11.84 5.09 -1.53
CA ILE A 112 -10.95 6.03 -2.24
C ILE A 112 -10.75 5.58 -3.69
N ARG A 113 -10.45 4.30 -3.93
CA ARG A 113 -10.28 3.74 -5.26
C ARG A 113 -11.57 3.82 -6.09
N GLN A 114 -12.74 3.66 -5.48
CA GLN A 114 -14.04 3.83 -6.13
C GLN A 114 -14.28 5.26 -6.64
N GLN A 115 -13.58 6.26 -6.05
CA GLN A 115 -13.58 7.63 -6.56
C GLN A 115 -12.59 7.86 -7.72
N GLY A 116 -11.94 6.80 -8.23
CA GLY A 116 -10.91 6.90 -9.27
C GLY A 116 -9.57 7.41 -8.76
N LEU A 117 -9.36 7.43 -7.44
CA LEU A 117 -8.10 7.86 -6.82
C LEU A 117 -7.23 6.66 -6.47
N LYS A 118 -5.91 6.90 -6.38
CA LYS A 118 -4.91 5.87 -6.08
C LYS A 118 -4.63 5.76 -4.58
N VAL A 119 -4.29 4.55 -4.16
CA VAL A 119 -3.73 4.23 -2.84
C VAL A 119 -2.28 3.83 -3.04
N ILE A 120 -1.35 4.60 -2.48
CA ILE A 120 0.09 4.51 -2.79
C ILE A 120 0.89 4.04 -1.59
N TYR A 121 1.77 3.08 -1.81
CA TYR A 121 2.86 2.71 -0.91
C TYR A 121 4.11 3.52 -1.25
N GLN A 122 4.69 4.22 -0.25
CA GLN A 122 5.89 5.04 -0.35
C GLN A 122 7.05 4.42 0.46
N PRO A 123 8.03 3.75 -0.19
CA PRO A 123 9.10 3.04 0.51
C PRO A 123 10.13 3.94 1.19
N LYS A 124 10.27 5.21 0.77
CA LYS A 124 11.19 6.16 1.40
C LYS A 124 10.67 6.71 2.74
N SER A 125 9.40 6.52 3.01
CA SER A 125 8.81 6.80 4.33
C SER A 125 8.85 5.52 5.15
N THR A 126 9.50 5.55 6.31
CA THR A 126 9.65 4.37 7.18
C THR A 126 9.07 4.64 8.56
N VAL A 127 8.25 3.71 9.03
CA VAL A 127 7.64 3.74 10.37
C VAL A 127 7.80 2.37 11.03
N ILE A 128 8.27 2.35 12.27
CA ILE A 128 8.37 1.14 13.09
C ILE A 128 7.05 0.98 13.85
N HIS A 129 6.40 -0.17 13.71
CA HIS A 129 5.14 -0.46 14.38
C HIS A 129 5.30 -1.63 15.36
N PHE A 130 5.04 -1.38 16.64
CA PHE A 130 5.18 -2.33 17.75
C PHE A 130 3.95 -3.24 17.87
N GLU A 131 3.54 -3.85 16.77
CA GLU A 131 2.34 -4.68 16.67
C GLU A 131 2.16 -5.66 17.85
N GLY A 132 0.96 -5.65 18.42
CA GLY A 132 0.58 -6.61 19.47
C GLY A 132 0.86 -6.18 20.90
N MET A 133 1.43 -4.99 21.11
CA MET A 133 1.57 -4.44 22.47
C MET A 133 0.22 -3.98 23.04
N THR A 134 -0.69 -3.54 22.17
CA THR A 134 -1.99 -2.99 22.59
C THR A 134 -3.13 -4.03 22.56
N ASN A 135 -3.11 -5.02 21.64
CA ASN A 135 -4.28 -5.85 21.33
C ASN A 135 -4.11 -7.37 21.51
N GLY A 136 -2.97 -7.85 22.03
CA GLY A 136 -2.71 -9.29 22.24
C GLY A 136 -2.57 -10.10 20.93
N LYS A 137 -2.22 -11.40 21.04
CA LYS A 137 -2.00 -12.29 19.88
C LYS A 137 -3.09 -13.36 19.66
N ASP A 138 -4.08 -13.46 20.55
CA ASP A 138 -5.11 -14.50 20.49
C ASP A 138 -6.30 -14.04 19.60
N LEU A 139 -6.56 -14.80 18.54
CA LEU A 139 -7.66 -14.54 17.59
C LEU A 139 -9.06 -14.76 18.18
N ASN A 140 -9.17 -15.50 19.29
CA ASN A 140 -10.45 -15.86 19.90
C ASN A 140 -10.84 -14.91 21.03
N THR A 141 -9.95 -14.01 21.44
CA THR A 141 -10.18 -13.09 22.56
C THR A 141 -9.88 -11.65 22.17
N GLY A 142 -10.52 -10.71 22.85
CA GLY A 142 -10.30 -9.29 22.64
C GLY A 142 -10.82 -8.77 21.28
N ILE A 143 -10.11 -7.79 20.72
CA ILE A 143 -10.52 -7.07 19.49
C ILE A 143 -10.38 -7.96 18.25
N LYS A 144 -9.48 -8.93 18.23
CA LYS A 144 -9.26 -9.82 17.07
C LYS A 144 -10.47 -10.66 16.65
N LYS A 145 -11.41 -10.92 17.55
CA LYS A 145 -12.68 -11.59 17.20
C LYS A 145 -13.49 -10.85 16.14
N TYR A 146 -13.31 -9.54 16.04
CA TYR A 146 -13.99 -8.72 15.02
C TYR A 146 -13.41 -8.89 13.63
N GLN A 147 -12.18 -9.37 13.49
CA GLN A 147 -11.54 -9.54 12.19
C GLN A 147 -12.33 -10.49 11.27
N LEU A 148 -12.79 -11.63 11.79
CA LEU A 148 -13.60 -12.58 11.01
C LEU A 148 -14.96 -12.01 10.63
N ARG A 149 -15.65 -11.36 11.59
CA ARG A 149 -16.92 -10.69 11.33
C ARG A 149 -16.77 -9.59 10.26
N ASN A 150 -15.77 -8.76 10.43
CA ASN A 150 -15.56 -7.60 9.56
C ASN A 150 -15.08 -8.03 8.16
N LYS A 151 -14.32 -9.14 8.04
CA LYS A 151 -14.03 -9.77 6.75
C LYS A 151 -15.33 -10.09 5.97
N GLU A 152 -16.34 -10.68 6.62
CA GLU A 152 -17.59 -11.02 5.95
C GLU A 152 -18.41 -9.77 5.56
N ILE A 153 -18.39 -8.71 6.39
CA ILE A 153 -19.01 -7.43 6.06
C ILE A 153 -18.31 -6.82 4.83
N PHE A 154 -16.99 -6.77 4.84
CA PHE A 154 -16.16 -6.26 3.75
C PHE A 154 -16.40 -7.03 2.45
N ARG A 155 -16.33 -8.36 2.50
CA ARG A 155 -16.56 -9.24 1.34
C ARG A 155 -17.93 -9.01 0.72
N LYS A 156 -18.98 -8.84 1.53
CA LYS A 156 -20.34 -8.55 1.03
C LYS A 156 -20.44 -7.14 0.43
N LYS A 157 -19.85 -6.14 1.07
CA LYS A 157 -19.86 -4.75 0.60
C LYS A 157 -19.17 -4.60 -0.75
N TRP A 158 -18.03 -5.26 -0.95
CA TRP A 158 -17.16 -5.13 -2.10
C TRP A 158 -17.20 -6.33 -3.06
N ALA A 159 -18.23 -7.17 -3.00
CA ALA A 159 -18.31 -8.43 -3.75
C ALA A 159 -18.03 -8.28 -5.24
N SER A 160 -18.61 -7.27 -5.90
CA SER A 160 -18.42 -7.03 -7.33
C SER A 160 -16.99 -6.60 -7.67
N GLU A 161 -16.38 -5.75 -6.84
CA GLU A 161 -14.97 -5.32 -7.01
C GLU A 161 -14.01 -6.48 -6.81
N LEU A 162 -14.22 -7.28 -5.76
CA LEU A 162 -13.41 -8.45 -5.45
C LEU A 162 -13.47 -9.49 -6.57
N GLU A 163 -14.66 -9.74 -7.09
CA GLU A 163 -14.84 -10.72 -8.19
C GLU A 163 -14.16 -10.27 -9.49
N ALA A 164 -14.26 -8.98 -9.82
CA ALA A 164 -13.78 -8.46 -11.09
C ALA A 164 -12.27 -8.18 -11.13
N ASN A 165 -11.68 -7.73 -9.99
CA ASN A 165 -10.38 -7.06 -9.99
C ASN A 165 -9.36 -7.67 -9.01
N HIS A 166 -9.69 -8.79 -8.34
CA HIS A 166 -8.80 -9.41 -7.36
C HIS A 166 -8.55 -10.89 -7.68
N TYR A 167 -7.34 -11.36 -7.39
CA TYR A 167 -6.94 -12.76 -7.61
C TYR A 167 -7.43 -13.66 -6.47
N GLU A 168 -7.53 -14.96 -6.76
CA GLU A 168 -7.73 -15.97 -5.72
C GLU A 168 -6.58 -15.94 -4.71
N ASN A 169 -6.89 -16.26 -3.45
CA ASN A 169 -5.92 -16.14 -2.36
C ASN A 169 -4.63 -16.93 -2.67
N SER A 170 -3.50 -16.26 -2.51
CA SER A 170 -2.13 -16.75 -2.80
C SER A 170 -1.80 -16.94 -4.29
N GLU A 171 -2.71 -16.70 -5.20
CA GLU A 171 -2.43 -16.82 -6.62
C GLU A 171 -1.90 -15.50 -7.21
N ASN A 172 -0.96 -15.61 -8.15
CA ASN A 172 -0.42 -14.46 -8.87
C ASN A 172 0.07 -13.31 -7.98
N VAL A 173 0.73 -13.62 -6.85
CA VAL A 173 1.20 -12.65 -5.85
C VAL A 173 1.98 -11.49 -6.49
N ASN A 174 2.82 -11.77 -7.50
CA ASN A 174 3.58 -10.75 -8.21
C ASN A 174 2.72 -9.76 -9.00
N CYS A 175 1.54 -10.17 -9.42
CA CYS A 175 0.56 -9.30 -10.07
C CYS A 175 -0.34 -8.61 -9.03
N ALA A 176 -0.68 -9.31 -7.95
CA ALA A 176 -1.57 -8.81 -6.90
C ALA A 176 -0.91 -7.75 -6.00
N ARG A 177 0.43 -7.75 -5.86
CA ARG A 177 1.17 -6.81 -5.00
C ARG A 177 1.12 -5.34 -5.44
N GLU A 178 0.66 -5.10 -6.66
CA GLU A 178 0.53 -3.76 -7.24
C GLU A 178 -0.62 -3.70 -8.25
N ARG A 179 -1.19 -2.52 -8.42
CA ARG A 179 -2.33 -2.32 -9.32
C ARG A 179 -1.91 -1.82 -10.70
N SER A 180 -0.89 -2.44 -11.27
CA SER A 180 -0.35 -2.09 -12.60
C SER A 180 -0.90 -2.97 -13.74
N GLY A 181 -1.83 -3.89 -13.46
CA GLY A 181 -2.33 -4.89 -14.41
C GLY A 181 -2.90 -4.33 -15.72
N ASN A 182 -3.35 -3.07 -15.72
CA ASN A 182 -3.86 -2.38 -16.91
C ASN A 182 -2.78 -1.50 -17.59
N LYS A 183 -1.55 -1.48 -17.09
CA LYS A 183 -0.43 -0.72 -17.65
C LYS A 183 0.43 -1.60 -18.52
N ARG A 184 1.04 -0.99 -19.53
CA ARG A 184 2.05 -1.68 -20.32
C ARG A 184 3.31 -1.87 -19.50
N THR A 185 3.88 -3.07 -19.54
CA THR A 185 5.14 -3.38 -18.87
C THR A 185 6.25 -3.43 -19.91
N VAL A 186 7.31 -2.67 -19.70
CA VAL A 186 8.50 -2.67 -20.53
C VAL A 186 9.68 -3.13 -19.69
N LEU A 187 10.34 -4.20 -20.13
CA LEU A 187 11.57 -4.69 -19.51
C LEU A 187 12.78 -4.06 -20.23
N VAL A 188 13.56 -3.28 -19.49
CA VAL A 188 14.85 -2.72 -19.96
C VAL A 188 15.96 -3.56 -19.36
N ILE A 189 16.80 -4.17 -20.21
CA ILE A 189 17.96 -4.95 -19.80
C ILE A 189 19.21 -4.18 -20.24
N ASP A 190 20.02 -3.73 -19.28
CA ASP A 190 21.28 -3.04 -19.52
C ASP A 190 22.34 -3.58 -18.55
N HIS A 191 23.62 -3.35 -18.83
CA HIS A 191 24.70 -3.84 -17.99
C HIS A 191 24.94 -2.98 -16.74
N TYR A 192 24.39 -1.77 -16.69
CA TYR A 192 24.33 -0.89 -15.52
C TYR A 192 23.10 0.03 -15.58
N VAL A 193 22.78 0.68 -14.47
CA VAL A 193 21.74 1.72 -14.44
C VAL A 193 22.14 2.89 -15.35
N PRO A 194 21.35 3.24 -16.38
CA PRO A 194 21.73 4.27 -17.32
C PRO A 194 21.83 5.64 -16.64
N HIS A 195 22.99 6.28 -16.79
CA HIS A 195 23.30 7.61 -16.31
C HIS A 195 23.35 8.58 -17.49
N PHE A 196 22.49 9.61 -17.48
CA PHE A 196 22.38 10.56 -18.60
C PHE A 196 23.65 11.43 -18.79
N ASP A 197 24.48 11.57 -17.77
CA ASP A 197 25.62 12.47 -17.67
C ASP A 197 26.99 11.76 -17.80
N LYS A 198 27.05 10.43 -17.85
CA LYS A 198 28.30 9.67 -17.85
C LYS A 198 28.78 9.26 -19.25
N ASP A 199 27.85 8.81 -20.08
CA ASP A 199 28.20 8.34 -21.43
C ASP A 199 27.00 8.49 -22.40
N ALA A 200 27.29 8.37 -23.71
CA ALA A 200 26.27 8.56 -24.73
C ALA A 200 25.22 7.44 -24.76
N GLY A 201 25.63 6.19 -24.48
CA GLY A 201 24.73 5.04 -24.43
C GLY A 201 23.74 5.18 -23.26
N GLY A 202 24.25 5.44 -22.06
CA GLY A 202 23.45 5.67 -20.87
C GLY A 202 22.48 6.83 -21.04
N ARG A 203 22.90 7.93 -21.69
CA ARG A 203 22.01 9.05 -22.04
C ARG A 203 20.88 8.61 -22.95
N SER A 204 21.16 7.85 -24.01
CA SER A 204 20.15 7.39 -24.95
C SER A 204 19.15 6.46 -24.28
N THR A 205 19.61 5.47 -23.53
CA THR A 205 18.75 4.54 -22.77
C THR A 205 17.87 5.31 -21.78
N TYR A 206 18.43 6.27 -21.04
CA TYR A 206 17.68 7.11 -20.10
C TYR A 206 16.59 7.92 -20.80
N GLN A 207 16.86 8.49 -21.96
CA GLN A 207 15.88 9.24 -22.77
C GLN A 207 14.75 8.34 -23.29
N TYR A 208 15.07 7.11 -23.72
CA TYR A 208 14.04 6.14 -24.07
C TYR A 208 13.12 5.77 -22.89
N ILE A 209 13.69 5.61 -21.69
CA ILE A 209 12.89 5.35 -20.47
C ILE A 209 11.94 6.52 -20.20
N LEU A 210 12.42 7.77 -20.27
CA LEU A 210 11.56 8.95 -20.09
C LEU A 210 10.44 9.01 -21.12
N LEU A 211 10.76 8.77 -22.40
CA LEU A 211 9.74 8.73 -23.46
C LEU A 211 8.69 7.65 -23.23
N LEU A 212 9.09 6.45 -22.80
CA LEU A 212 8.16 5.37 -22.47
C LEU A 212 7.26 5.73 -21.28
N LEU A 213 7.76 6.44 -20.28
CA LEU A 213 6.98 6.92 -19.15
C LEU A 213 5.96 8.03 -19.57
N GLU A 214 6.31 8.86 -20.55
CA GLU A 214 5.40 9.87 -21.11
C GLU A 214 4.28 9.26 -21.96
N LEU A 215 4.54 8.13 -22.60
CA LEU A 215 3.56 7.44 -23.45
C LEU A 215 2.57 6.54 -22.64
N GLY A 216 2.76 6.36 -21.34
CA GLY A 216 1.87 5.62 -20.42
C GLY A 216 2.11 4.13 -20.46
#